data_e2897a66a639c31247cfa19b128e8a70
#
_entry.id   e2897a66a639c31247cfa19b128e8a70
#
_cell.length_a   1.000
_cell.length_b   1.000
_cell.length_c   1.000
_cell.angle_alpha   90.00
_cell.angle_beta   90.00
_cell.angle_gamma   90.00
#
_symmetry.space_group_name_H-M   'P 1'
#
loop_
_entity.id
_entity.type
_entity.pdbx_description
1 polymer ?
#
loop_
_entity_poly.entity_id
_entity_poly.type
_entity_poly.pdbx_seq_one_letter_code
_entity_poly.pdbx_strand_id
1 'polypeptide(L)'
;MIADRALQALTVNALEPEWEAKFEPKSYGFRPGRGCHDAIVAIHTTASRKDARRLWVLDADLAAAFDHLNHDHILGSLGTFPARELVRQWLTAGVIEAGRFTPTSEGAPQGGVISPLIMNVALHGMEAAAGVRYHTTGTRAGKTVRGCPVLVRYADDLIALCHSRDQAEQVKARLTEWLAPRGLVFSETKTQITHLTQGVDFLGFNIRRYPNGKLLTKPSDEAVRRIRRRLSVEVRALRGSNADAVIAKLNPIITGWAAYYRIGVSKRIFAALDTHVWKLVYKWARLTHSNKPTRWVTARYFGAFNASRRDRWVFGSRNSGFYLRKFVWTPIVRHRMVEGGASPDDPALATYWATRRRGYKPPVGATTLRLLQAQHGRCPLCRGLLLHADREPQSPREWEQWLAAIRMATRKKAVVTWGAGTPDERVALRLIHAHCHRRALDGGHGSRFCPTARPEGLA
;
A
#
# COMPACT_ATOMS: atom_id res chain seq x y z
N MET A 1 10.10 -21.58 11.68
CA MET A 1 9.49 -20.24 11.47
C MET A 1 10.16 -19.38 10.41
N ILE A 2 11.49 -19.11 10.40
CA ILE A 2 12.14 -18.35 9.32
C ILE A 2 12.22 -19.19 8.04
N ALA A 3 12.61 -20.47 8.15
CA ALA A 3 12.64 -21.40 7.02
C ALA A 3 11.28 -21.55 6.34
N ASP A 4 10.18 -21.72 7.12
CA ASP A 4 8.83 -21.82 6.57
C ASP A 4 8.42 -20.56 5.81
N ARG A 5 8.75 -19.37 6.33
CA ARG A 5 8.47 -18.11 5.62
C ARG A 5 9.26 -17.98 4.33
N ALA A 6 10.49 -18.47 4.29
CA ALA A 6 11.31 -18.52 3.08
C ALA A 6 10.72 -19.50 2.05
N LEU A 7 10.31 -20.70 2.49
CA LEU A 7 9.64 -21.67 1.62
C LEU A 7 8.29 -21.16 1.10
N GLN A 8 7.50 -20.51 1.96
CA GLN A 8 6.26 -19.83 1.52
C GLN A 8 6.54 -18.76 0.48
N ALA A 9 7.60 -17.96 0.63
CA ALA A 9 7.97 -16.95 -0.34
C ALA A 9 8.40 -17.55 -1.68
N LEU A 10 9.15 -18.66 -1.69
CA LEU A 10 9.49 -19.41 -2.90
C LEU A 10 8.23 -19.94 -3.58
N THR A 11 7.31 -20.52 -2.82
CA THR A 11 6.03 -21.02 -3.34
C THR A 11 5.19 -19.90 -3.94
N VAL A 12 5.11 -18.74 -3.29
CA VAL A 12 4.43 -17.55 -3.83
C VAL A 12 5.07 -17.12 -5.15
N ASN A 13 6.40 -17.06 -5.22
CA ASN A 13 7.10 -16.65 -6.45
C ASN A 13 6.82 -17.60 -7.63
N ALA A 14 6.58 -18.88 -7.37
CA ALA A 14 6.23 -19.85 -8.39
C ALA A 14 4.74 -19.81 -8.79
N LEU A 15 3.83 -19.65 -7.80
CA LEU A 15 2.39 -19.76 -8.00
C LEU A 15 1.75 -18.44 -8.45
N GLU A 16 2.21 -17.30 -7.95
CA GLU A 16 1.58 -16.00 -8.17
C GLU A 16 1.56 -15.56 -9.66
N PRO A 17 2.62 -15.74 -10.47
CA PRO A 17 2.57 -15.36 -11.89
C PRO A 17 1.48 -16.09 -12.68
N GLU A 18 1.29 -17.40 -12.40
CA GLU A 18 0.23 -18.19 -13.02
C GLU A 18 -1.16 -17.68 -12.65
N TRP A 19 -1.38 -17.41 -11.37
CA TRP A 19 -2.68 -16.93 -10.90
C TRP A 19 -2.96 -15.47 -11.27
N GLU A 20 -1.92 -14.62 -11.34
CA GLU A 20 -2.08 -13.24 -11.81
C GLU A 20 -2.59 -13.18 -13.27
N ALA A 21 -2.27 -14.15 -14.10
CA ALA A 21 -2.82 -14.27 -15.44
C ALA A 21 -4.31 -14.69 -15.47
N LYS A 22 -4.79 -15.35 -14.41
CA LYS A 22 -6.17 -15.87 -14.30
C LYS A 22 -7.10 -14.91 -13.53
N PHE A 23 -6.58 -14.18 -12.54
CA PHE A 23 -7.40 -13.35 -11.65
C PHE A 23 -8.24 -12.31 -12.39
N GLU A 24 -9.44 -12.11 -11.89
CA GLU A 24 -10.39 -11.15 -12.41
C GLU A 24 -9.84 -9.72 -12.43
N PRO A 25 -10.18 -8.92 -13.46
CA PRO A 25 -9.60 -7.60 -13.66
C PRO A 25 -9.95 -6.58 -12.57
N LYS A 26 -11.03 -6.78 -11.82
CA LYS A 26 -11.46 -5.87 -10.74
C LYS A 26 -11.30 -6.45 -9.33
N SER A 27 -10.42 -7.44 -9.18
CA SER A 27 -9.89 -7.90 -7.91
C SER A 27 -8.55 -7.21 -7.64
N TYR A 28 -8.38 -6.53 -6.52
CA TYR A 28 -7.24 -5.63 -6.28
C TYR A 28 -6.42 -5.93 -5.02
N GLY A 29 -7.04 -6.51 -3.99
CA GLY A 29 -6.36 -6.80 -2.73
C GLY A 29 -5.29 -7.88 -2.87
N PHE A 30 -4.16 -7.69 -2.20
CA PHE A 30 -3.03 -8.63 -2.15
C PHE A 30 -2.40 -8.98 -3.51
N ARG A 31 -2.64 -8.19 -4.54
CA ARG A 31 -2.13 -8.43 -5.88
C ARG A 31 -0.99 -7.47 -6.23
N PRO A 32 0.07 -7.93 -6.91
CA PRO A 32 1.20 -7.11 -7.30
C PRO A 32 0.78 -5.98 -8.26
N GLY A 33 1.34 -4.80 -8.04
CA GLY A 33 1.07 -3.62 -8.88
C GLY A 33 -0.33 -3.02 -8.76
N ARG A 34 -1.23 -3.62 -7.97
CA ARG A 34 -2.61 -3.17 -7.71
C ARG A 34 -2.77 -2.68 -6.28
N GLY A 35 -3.75 -1.82 -6.04
CA GLY A 35 -3.98 -1.27 -4.72
C GLY A 35 -5.41 -0.78 -4.50
N CYS A 36 -5.68 -0.33 -3.28
CA CYS A 36 -6.98 0.20 -2.88
C CYS A 36 -7.45 1.37 -3.78
N HIS A 37 -6.52 2.18 -4.26
CA HIS A 37 -6.84 3.30 -5.16
C HIS A 37 -7.37 2.82 -6.51
N ASP A 38 -6.93 1.65 -7.01
CA ASP A 38 -7.47 1.05 -8.23
C ASP A 38 -8.92 0.65 -8.02
N ALA A 39 -9.27 0.02 -6.89
CA ALA A 39 -10.64 -0.34 -6.53
C ALA A 39 -11.56 0.89 -6.45
N ILE A 40 -11.10 1.95 -5.78
CA ILE A 40 -11.86 3.21 -5.68
C ILE A 40 -12.09 3.86 -7.05
N VAL A 41 -11.09 3.85 -7.93
CA VAL A 41 -11.22 4.40 -9.30
C VAL A 41 -12.11 3.53 -10.15
N ALA A 42 -12.09 2.19 -10.00
CA ALA A 42 -13.01 1.29 -10.71
C ALA A 42 -14.48 1.58 -10.36
N ILE A 43 -14.79 1.79 -9.08
CA ILE A 43 -16.14 2.18 -8.63
C ILE A 43 -16.52 3.55 -9.20
N HIS A 44 -15.61 4.52 -9.06
CA HIS A 44 -15.85 5.88 -9.56
C HIS A 44 -16.09 5.90 -11.08
N THR A 45 -15.28 5.19 -11.86
CA THR A 45 -15.40 5.13 -13.32
C THR A 45 -16.72 4.48 -13.74
N THR A 46 -17.18 3.46 -12.99
CA THR A 46 -18.44 2.77 -13.27
C THR A 46 -19.67 3.64 -13.04
N ALA A 47 -19.66 4.52 -12.02
CA ALA A 47 -20.84 5.25 -11.57
C ALA A 47 -20.77 6.78 -11.74
N SER A 48 -19.66 7.35 -12.27
CA SER A 48 -19.46 8.81 -12.30
C SER A 48 -20.17 9.51 -13.45
N ARG A 49 -20.47 8.82 -14.55
CA ARG A 49 -21.14 9.43 -15.71
C ARG A 49 -22.56 9.86 -15.33
N LYS A 50 -23.06 10.93 -15.94
CA LYS A 50 -24.44 11.42 -15.70
C LYS A 50 -25.49 10.38 -16.07
N ASP A 51 -25.25 9.59 -17.12
CA ASP A 51 -26.07 8.50 -17.63
C ASP A 51 -25.78 7.14 -16.98
N ALA A 52 -24.96 7.09 -15.94
CA ALA A 52 -24.64 5.86 -15.24
C ALA A 52 -25.92 5.26 -14.62
N ARG A 53 -26.15 3.97 -14.88
CA ARG A 53 -27.34 3.24 -14.44
C ARG A 53 -27.09 2.29 -13.27
N ARG A 54 -25.83 1.95 -12.98
CA ARG A 54 -25.45 1.08 -11.86
C ARG A 54 -25.29 1.93 -10.60
N LEU A 55 -26.42 2.20 -9.94
CA LEU A 55 -26.47 3.09 -8.77
C LEU A 55 -26.88 2.37 -7.49
N TRP A 56 -27.32 1.12 -7.58
CA TRP A 56 -27.54 0.26 -6.43
C TRP A 56 -26.25 -0.49 -6.09
N VAL A 57 -25.94 -0.57 -4.82
CA VAL A 57 -24.67 -1.10 -4.32
C VAL A 57 -24.99 -2.18 -3.31
N LEU A 58 -24.52 -3.39 -3.57
CA LEU A 58 -24.29 -4.39 -2.54
C LEU A 58 -22.89 -4.12 -1.98
N ASP A 59 -22.82 -3.67 -0.74
CA ASP A 59 -21.62 -3.51 0.07
C ASP A 59 -21.56 -4.69 1.02
N ALA A 60 -20.54 -5.53 0.91
CA ALA A 60 -20.44 -6.76 1.67
C ALA A 60 -19.00 -7.06 2.12
N ASP A 61 -18.91 -7.64 3.30
CA ASP A 61 -17.70 -8.10 3.95
C ASP A 61 -17.83 -9.58 4.30
N LEU A 62 -16.77 -10.35 4.17
CA LEU A 62 -16.75 -11.76 4.54
C LEU A 62 -16.44 -11.90 6.03
N ALA A 63 -17.24 -12.71 6.73
CA ALA A 63 -17.03 -12.96 8.15
C ALA A 63 -15.79 -13.82 8.36
N ALA A 64 -14.78 -13.28 9.08
CA ALA A 64 -13.56 -13.99 9.46
C ALA A 64 -12.95 -14.85 8.32
N ALA A 65 -12.86 -14.26 7.11
CA ALA A 65 -12.58 -15.02 5.88
C ALA A 65 -11.30 -15.87 5.97
N PHE A 66 -10.25 -15.38 6.63
CA PHE A 66 -9.01 -16.16 6.81
C PHE A 66 -9.19 -17.37 7.75
N ASP A 67 -10.18 -17.35 8.65
CA ASP A 67 -10.35 -18.38 9.67
C ASP A 67 -11.24 -19.55 9.19
N HIS A 68 -12.02 -19.34 8.11
CA HIS A 68 -13.02 -20.31 7.65
C HIS A 68 -12.79 -20.85 6.23
N LEU A 69 -11.66 -20.51 5.58
CA LEU A 69 -11.36 -21.04 4.24
C LEU A 69 -11.33 -22.57 4.23
N ASN A 70 -12.12 -23.17 3.37
CA ASN A 70 -12.16 -24.62 3.20
C ASN A 70 -10.86 -25.12 2.54
N HIS A 71 -10.14 -26.02 3.21
CA HIS A 71 -8.85 -26.56 2.76
C HIS A 71 -8.98 -27.37 1.46
N ASP A 72 -10.03 -28.21 1.33
CA ASP A 72 -10.22 -29.05 0.15
C ASP A 72 -10.50 -28.18 -1.07
N HIS A 73 -11.28 -27.10 -0.92
CA HIS A 73 -11.51 -26.15 -2.00
C HIS A 73 -10.22 -25.47 -2.45
N ILE A 74 -9.38 -25.03 -1.52
CA ILE A 74 -8.06 -24.42 -1.83
C ILE A 74 -7.20 -25.44 -2.59
N LEU A 75 -7.04 -26.64 -2.03
CA LEU A 75 -6.20 -27.70 -2.60
C LEU A 75 -6.71 -28.17 -3.98
N GLY A 76 -8.04 -28.24 -4.14
CA GLY A 76 -8.67 -28.51 -5.44
C GLY A 76 -8.35 -27.44 -6.45
N SER A 77 -8.39 -26.16 -6.06
CA SER A 77 -8.08 -25.03 -6.93
C SER A 77 -6.61 -24.99 -7.37
N LEU A 78 -5.69 -25.49 -6.55
CA LEU A 78 -4.26 -25.60 -6.90
C LEU A 78 -3.97 -26.72 -7.91
N GLY A 79 -4.88 -27.67 -8.10
CA GLY A 79 -4.73 -28.75 -9.07
C GLY A 79 -3.44 -29.56 -8.91
N THR A 80 -2.64 -29.61 -9.96
CA THR A 80 -1.37 -30.36 -10.03
C THR A 80 -0.14 -29.51 -9.66
N PHE A 81 -0.31 -28.38 -8.98
CA PHE A 81 0.80 -27.53 -8.58
C PHE A 81 1.82 -28.32 -7.73
N PRO A 82 3.13 -28.33 -8.05
CA PRO A 82 4.10 -29.21 -7.41
C PRO A 82 4.21 -29.07 -5.90
N ALA A 83 4.05 -27.84 -5.36
CA ALA A 83 4.10 -27.59 -3.92
C ALA A 83 2.72 -27.67 -3.22
N ARG A 84 1.71 -28.29 -3.84
CA ARG A 84 0.36 -28.44 -3.30
C ARG A 84 0.38 -29.15 -1.92
N GLU A 85 1.19 -30.18 -1.79
CA GLU A 85 1.32 -30.91 -0.54
C GLU A 85 1.93 -30.06 0.58
N LEU A 86 2.91 -29.23 0.24
CA LEU A 86 3.50 -28.28 1.19
C LEU A 86 2.48 -27.22 1.65
N VAL A 87 1.64 -26.74 0.73
CA VAL A 87 0.52 -25.85 1.08
C VAL A 87 -0.44 -26.54 2.04
N ARG A 88 -0.78 -27.82 1.80
CA ARG A 88 -1.62 -28.61 2.72
C ARG A 88 -1.03 -28.66 4.12
N GLN A 89 0.28 -28.94 4.23
CA GLN A 89 0.96 -28.98 5.53
C GLN A 89 0.88 -27.63 6.26
N TRP A 90 1.02 -26.52 5.56
CA TRP A 90 0.88 -25.19 6.19
C TRP A 90 -0.55 -24.88 6.64
N LEU A 91 -1.55 -25.31 5.89
CA LEU A 91 -2.96 -25.13 6.24
C LEU A 91 -3.34 -25.94 7.47
N THR A 92 -2.80 -27.17 7.60
CA THR A 92 -3.11 -28.10 8.71
C THR A 92 -2.11 -28.02 9.88
N ALA A 93 -1.15 -27.08 9.83
CA ALA A 93 -0.08 -26.99 10.83
C ALA A 93 -0.55 -26.66 12.26
N GLY A 94 -1.79 -26.23 12.43
CA GLY A 94 -2.33 -25.83 13.72
C GLY A 94 -1.86 -24.45 14.19
N VAL A 95 -2.44 -24.00 15.29
CA VAL A 95 -2.13 -22.71 15.93
C VAL A 95 -1.76 -22.95 17.39
N ILE A 96 -0.73 -22.25 17.86
CA ILE A 96 -0.38 -22.21 19.29
C ILE A 96 -0.84 -20.85 19.84
N GLU A 97 -1.86 -20.85 20.69
CA GLU A 97 -2.36 -19.67 21.38
C GLU A 97 -2.26 -19.87 22.89
N ALA A 98 -1.67 -18.90 23.57
CA ALA A 98 -1.42 -18.96 25.02
C ALA A 98 -0.73 -20.27 25.50
N GLY A 99 0.15 -20.84 24.66
CA GLY A 99 0.86 -22.09 24.96
C GLY A 99 0.06 -23.37 24.70
N ARG A 100 -1.17 -23.27 24.22
CA ARG A 100 -2.02 -24.43 23.88
C ARG A 100 -2.05 -24.62 22.36
N PHE A 101 -1.74 -25.83 21.91
CA PHE A 101 -1.84 -26.23 20.50
C PHE A 101 -3.29 -26.55 20.15
N THR A 102 -3.77 -26.03 19.02
CA THR A 102 -5.07 -26.36 18.43
C THR A 102 -4.86 -26.74 16.97
N PRO A 103 -5.26 -27.94 16.53
CA PRO A 103 -5.20 -28.34 15.13
C PRO A 103 -6.18 -27.48 14.31
N THR A 104 -5.83 -27.20 13.05
CA THR A 104 -6.67 -26.45 12.12
C THR A 104 -7.22 -27.39 11.04
N SER A 105 -8.57 -27.44 10.89
CA SER A 105 -9.27 -28.17 9.83
C SER A 105 -9.78 -27.23 8.73
N GLU A 106 -9.78 -25.94 8.98
CA GLU A 106 -10.18 -24.87 8.06
C GLU A 106 -9.33 -23.61 8.29
N GLY A 107 -9.44 -22.65 7.38
CA GLY A 107 -8.74 -21.37 7.49
C GLY A 107 -7.32 -21.38 6.94
N ALA A 108 -6.74 -20.20 6.86
CA ALA A 108 -5.35 -19.99 6.47
C ALA A 108 -4.63 -19.16 7.54
N PRO A 109 -3.37 -19.52 7.91
CA PRO A 109 -2.65 -18.85 8.99
C PRO A 109 -2.55 -17.34 8.78
N GLN A 110 -3.07 -16.54 9.72
CA GLN A 110 -2.96 -15.08 9.66
C GLN A 110 -1.50 -14.65 9.80
N GLY A 111 -1.01 -13.82 8.84
CA GLY A 111 0.39 -13.40 8.79
C GLY A 111 1.34 -14.38 8.10
N GLY A 112 0.85 -15.48 7.52
CA GLY A 112 1.59 -16.31 6.57
C GLY A 112 1.92 -15.54 5.29
N VAL A 113 3.08 -15.81 4.69
CA VAL A 113 3.49 -15.13 3.44
C VAL A 113 2.58 -15.53 2.27
N ILE A 114 2.14 -16.78 2.23
CA ILE A 114 1.29 -17.34 1.16
C ILE A 114 -0.22 -17.05 1.36
N SER A 115 -0.66 -16.79 2.61
CA SER A 115 -2.09 -16.70 2.94
C SER A 115 -2.86 -15.66 2.10
N PRO A 116 -2.31 -14.47 1.78
CA PRO A 116 -2.99 -13.51 0.90
C PRO A 116 -3.24 -14.04 -0.52
N LEU A 117 -2.29 -14.80 -1.08
CA LEU A 117 -2.44 -15.43 -2.39
C LEU A 117 -3.49 -16.53 -2.35
N ILE A 118 -3.47 -17.38 -1.34
CA ILE A 118 -4.46 -18.46 -1.11
C ILE A 118 -5.87 -17.89 -1.00
N MET A 119 -6.07 -16.78 -0.28
CA MET A 119 -7.35 -16.08 -0.24
C MET A 119 -7.82 -15.67 -1.64
N ASN A 120 -6.95 -15.09 -2.45
CA ASN A 120 -7.30 -14.72 -3.82
C ASN A 120 -7.60 -15.93 -4.71
N VAL A 121 -6.90 -17.05 -4.53
CA VAL A 121 -7.16 -18.33 -5.22
C VAL A 121 -8.56 -18.84 -4.84
N ALA A 122 -8.87 -18.89 -3.56
CA ALA A 122 -10.18 -19.36 -3.08
C ALA A 122 -11.35 -18.49 -3.56
N LEU A 123 -11.12 -17.19 -3.72
CA LEU A 123 -12.13 -16.22 -4.16
C LEU A 123 -12.11 -15.96 -5.67
N HIS A 124 -11.28 -16.67 -6.45
CA HIS A 124 -11.30 -16.59 -7.91
C HIS A 124 -12.59 -17.18 -8.48
N GLY A 125 -13.17 -16.53 -9.49
CA GLY A 125 -14.46 -16.89 -10.07
C GLY A 125 -15.65 -16.11 -9.49
N MET A 126 -15.44 -15.27 -8.46
CA MET A 126 -16.48 -14.48 -7.80
C MET A 126 -17.22 -13.53 -8.77
N GLU A 127 -16.51 -12.90 -9.72
CA GLU A 127 -17.15 -12.03 -10.72
C GLU A 127 -18.13 -12.84 -11.60
N ALA A 128 -17.77 -14.03 -12.03
CA ALA A 128 -18.64 -14.91 -12.82
C ALA A 128 -19.86 -15.36 -12.02
N ALA A 129 -19.67 -15.76 -10.75
CA ALA A 129 -20.75 -16.12 -9.83
C ALA A 129 -21.74 -14.96 -9.60
N ALA A 130 -21.22 -13.73 -9.48
CA ALA A 130 -22.07 -12.53 -9.41
C ALA A 130 -22.83 -12.22 -10.71
N GLY A 131 -22.54 -12.91 -11.81
CA GLY A 131 -23.15 -12.69 -13.13
C GLY A 131 -22.48 -11.56 -13.92
N VAL A 132 -21.24 -11.20 -13.59
CA VAL A 132 -20.45 -10.26 -14.39
C VAL A 132 -20.02 -10.93 -15.69
N ARG A 133 -20.17 -10.23 -16.80
CA ARG A 133 -19.73 -10.68 -18.13
C ARG A 133 -18.97 -9.56 -18.82
N TYR A 134 -17.93 -9.94 -19.58
CA TYR A 134 -17.11 -9.05 -20.36
C TYR A 134 -17.29 -9.29 -21.86
N HIS A 135 -17.17 -8.24 -22.66
CA HIS A 135 -17.02 -8.39 -24.10
C HIS A 135 -15.67 -9.03 -24.40
N THR A 136 -15.66 -10.09 -25.21
CA THR A 136 -14.45 -10.84 -25.56
C THR A 136 -13.77 -10.33 -26.82
N THR A 137 -14.52 -9.64 -27.71
CA THR A 137 -14.07 -9.22 -29.04
C THR A 137 -14.42 -7.76 -29.36
N GLY A 138 -13.82 -7.21 -30.41
CA GLY A 138 -14.10 -5.90 -30.92
C GLY A 138 -13.58 -4.73 -30.04
N THR A 139 -13.99 -3.52 -30.35
CA THR A 139 -13.58 -2.27 -29.66
C THR A 139 -14.03 -2.17 -28.19
N ARG A 140 -14.86 -3.10 -27.76
CA ARG A 140 -15.34 -3.21 -26.37
C ARG A 140 -14.74 -4.36 -25.60
N ALA A 141 -13.79 -5.12 -26.18
CA ALA A 141 -13.11 -6.20 -25.46
C ALA A 141 -12.60 -5.75 -24.10
N GLY A 142 -12.81 -6.57 -23.07
CA GLY A 142 -12.48 -6.27 -21.68
C GLY A 142 -13.43 -5.29 -20.96
N LYS A 143 -14.44 -4.74 -21.63
CA LYS A 143 -15.48 -3.90 -21.00
C LYS A 143 -16.65 -4.77 -20.54
N THR A 144 -17.22 -4.44 -19.39
CA THR A 144 -18.40 -5.15 -18.86
C THR A 144 -19.60 -5.01 -19.80
N VAL A 145 -20.29 -6.12 -20.06
CA VAL A 145 -21.51 -6.17 -20.88
C VAL A 145 -22.60 -5.31 -20.22
N ARG A 146 -23.42 -4.67 -21.09
CA ARG A 146 -24.56 -3.86 -20.62
C ARG A 146 -25.57 -4.75 -19.89
N GLY A 147 -26.16 -4.25 -18.79
CA GLY A 147 -27.14 -4.99 -17.99
C GLY A 147 -26.51 -5.88 -16.90
N CYS A 148 -25.25 -6.30 -17.04
CA CYS A 148 -24.57 -7.05 -15.98
C CYS A 148 -24.16 -6.16 -14.80
N PRO A 149 -24.05 -6.71 -13.57
CA PRO A 149 -23.45 -6.01 -12.45
C PRO A 149 -21.96 -5.77 -12.71
N VAL A 150 -21.33 -4.94 -11.89
CA VAL A 150 -19.87 -4.78 -11.81
C VAL A 150 -19.45 -5.10 -10.40
N LEU A 151 -18.62 -6.11 -10.23
CA LEU A 151 -18.04 -6.47 -8.93
C LEU A 151 -16.64 -5.85 -8.81
N VAL A 152 -16.37 -5.23 -7.68
CA VAL A 152 -15.04 -4.72 -7.30
C VAL A 152 -14.70 -5.34 -5.96
N ARG A 153 -13.59 -6.08 -5.91
CA ARG A 153 -13.14 -6.78 -4.71
C ARG A 153 -11.77 -6.27 -4.26
N TYR A 154 -11.61 -6.10 -2.97
CA TYR A 154 -10.34 -5.82 -2.34
C TYR A 154 -10.13 -6.75 -1.15
N ALA A 155 -9.42 -7.84 -1.34
CA ALA A 155 -9.31 -8.95 -0.40
C ALA A 155 -10.68 -9.56 -0.08
N ASP A 156 -11.13 -9.47 1.15
CA ASP A 156 -12.42 -9.89 1.69
C ASP A 156 -13.54 -8.84 1.55
N ASP A 157 -13.19 -7.57 1.39
CA ASP A 157 -14.14 -6.48 1.13
C ASP A 157 -14.61 -6.49 -0.34
N LEU A 158 -15.90 -6.35 -0.59
CA LEU A 158 -16.44 -6.29 -1.94
C LEU A 158 -17.59 -5.30 -2.12
N ILE A 159 -17.67 -4.72 -3.32
CA ILE A 159 -18.79 -3.90 -3.78
C ILE A 159 -19.30 -4.42 -5.12
N ALA A 160 -20.60 -4.72 -5.20
CA ALA A 160 -21.28 -4.97 -6.47
C ALA A 160 -22.17 -3.79 -6.85
N LEU A 161 -21.88 -3.19 -8.01
CA LEU A 161 -22.63 -2.08 -8.59
C LEU A 161 -23.72 -2.65 -9.53
N CYS A 162 -24.98 -2.43 -9.19
CA CYS A 162 -26.16 -3.02 -9.82
C CYS A 162 -27.09 -1.94 -10.42
N HIS A 163 -27.94 -2.34 -11.36
CA HIS A 163 -28.92 -1.46 -12.01
C HIS A 163 -30.18 -1.25 -11.17
N SER A 164 -30.57 -2.24 -10.36
CA SER A 164 -31.74 -2.21 -9.48
C SER A 164 -31.41 -2.84 -8.14
N ARG A 165 -32.28 -2.62 -7.16
CA ARG A 165 -32.20 -3.27 -5.85
C ARG A 165 -32.35 -4.78 -5.99
N ASP A 166 -33.30 -5.23 -6.78
CA ASP A 166 -33.56 -6.67 -7.03
C ASP A 166 -32.33 -7.36 -7.63
N GLN A 167 -31.62 -6.67 -8.56
CA GLN A 167 -30.37 -7.22 -9.09
C GLN A 167 -29.31 -7.34 -8.00
N ALA A 168 -29.24 -6.39 -7.06
CA ALA A 168 -28.27 -6.47 -5.96
C ALA A 168 -28.63 -7.62 -5.00
N GLU A 169 -29.90 -7.85 -4.74
CA GLU A 169 -30.39 -8.99 -3.93
C GLU A 169 -30.09 -10.33 -4.63
N GLN A 170 -30.33 -10.42 -5.94
CA GLN A 170 -29.96 -11.61 -6.73
C GLN A 170 -28.44 -11.87 -6.72
N VAL A 171 -27.62 -10.83 -6.83
CA VAL A 171 -26.16 -10.95 -6.72
C VAL A 171 -25.77 -11.47 -5.34
N LYS A 172 -26.39 -10.92 -4.27
CA LYS A 172 -26.15 -11.38 -2.90
C LYS A 172 -26.50 -12.87 -2.75
N ALA A 173 -27.66 -13.30 -3.22
CA ALA A 173 -28.09 -14.68 -3.13
C ALA A 173 -27.13 -15.65 -3.86
N ARG A 174 -26.78 -15.33 -5.12
CA ARG A 174 -25.81 -16.12 -5.90
C ARG A 174 -24.45 -16.22 -5.23
N LEU A 175 -23.94 -15.11 -4.68
CA LEU A 175 -22.66 -15.10 -3.99
C LEU A 175 -22.74 -15.87 -2.68
N THR A 176 -23.84 -15.83 -1.94
CA THR A 176 -24.04 -16.63 -0.72
C THR A 176 -23.95 -18.12 -1.02
N GLU A 177 -24.66 -18.58 -2.07
CA GLU A 177 -24.61 -19.97 -2.52
C GLU A 177 -23.19 -20.36 -3.01
N TRP A 178 -22.53 -19.49 -3.74
CA TRP A 178 -21.18 -19.72 -4.26
C TRP A 178 -20.11 -19.75 -3.18
N LEU A 179 -20.27 -18.99 -2.09
CA LEU A 179 -19.33 -18.91 -0.97
C LEU A 179 -19.42 -20.12 -0.03
N ALA A 180 -20.62 -20.72 0.12
CA ALA A 180 -20.88 -21.81 1.06
C ALA A 180 -19.90 -23.00 0.92
N PRO A 181 -19.63 -23.58 -0.27
CA PRO A 181 -18.67 -24.68 -0.41
C PRO A 181 -17.22 -24.27 -0.17
N ARG A 182 -16.94 -22.96 -0.06
CA ARG A 182 -15.63 -22.39 0.29
C ARG A 182 -15.44 -22.19 1.78
N GLY A 183 -16.48 -22.54 2.59
CA GLY A 183 -16.50 -22.29 4.02
C GLY A 183 -16.76 -20.84 4.40
N LEU A 184 -17.16 -19.98 3.43
CA LEU A 184 -17.26 -18.54 3.62
C LEU A 184 -18.72 -18.08 3.68
N VAL A 185 -18.96 -17.08 4.52
CA VAL A 185 -20.26 -16.43 4.66
C VAL A 185 -20.12 -14.92 4.73
N PHE A 186 -21.17 -14.21 4.34
CA PHE A 186 -21.21 -12.74 4.53
C PHE A 186 -21.38 -12.38 6.00
N SER A 187 -20.74 -11.31 6.41
CA SER A 187 -21.03 -10.66 7.69
C SER A 187 -22.39 -9.97 7.60
N GLU A 188 -23.41 -10.49 8.29
CA GLU A 188 -24.76 -9.92 8.27
C GLU A 188 -24.80 -8.46 8.72
N THR A 189 -24.01 -8.11 9.73
CA THR A 189 -23.97 -6.76 10.30
C THR A 189 -23.29 -5.74 9.39
N LYS A 190 -22.45 -6.18 8.46
CA LYS A 190 -21.69 -5.31 7.54
C LYS A 190 -22.20 -5.39 6.10
N THR A 191 -23.08 -6.35 5.78
CA THR A 191 -23.60 -6.51 4.42
C THR A 191 -24.88 -5.71 4.25
N GLN A 192 -24.88 -4.78 3.32
CA GLN A 192 -26.01 -3.88 3.07
C GLN A 192 -26.22 -3.60 1.59
N ILE A 193 -27.47 -3.35 1.20
CA ILE A 193 -27.83 -2.88 -0.14
C ILE A 193 -28.29 -1.43 -0.04
N THR A 194 -27.54 -0.54 -0.69
CA THR A 194 -27.72 0.90 -0.55
C THR A 194 -27.72 1.56 -1.93
N HIS A 195 -28.47 2.65 -2.10
CA HIS A 195 -28.40 3.47 -3.31
C HIS A 195 -27.29 4.53 -3.17
N LEU A 196 -26.50 4.79 -4.23
CA LEU A 196 -25.36 5.73 -4.20
C LEU A 196 -25.74 7.16 -3.82
N THR A 197 -27.01 7.56 -3.87
CA THR A 197 -27.45 8.87 -3.34
C THR A 197 -27.38 8.94 -1.82
N GLN A 198 -27.46 7.82 -1.11
CA GLN A 198 -27.24 7.75 0.33
C GLN A 198 -25.76 7.74 0.65
N GLY A 199 -24.93 7.20 -0.27
CA GLY A 199 -23.49 7.04 -0.11
C GLY A 199 -23.11 5.70 0.47
N VAL A 200 -21.92 5.23 0.13
CA VAL A 200 -21.32 3.99 0.63
C VAL A 200 -19.89 4.27 1.08
N ASP A 201 -19.47 3.69 2.16
CA ASP A 201 -18.10 3.77 2.67
C ASP A 201 -17.33 2.52 2.27
N PHE A 202 -16.27 2.68 1.48
CA PHE A 202 -15.43 1.57 1.03
C PHE A 202 -13.96 1.95 1.11
N LEU A 203 -13.15 1.08 1.73
CA LEU A 203 -11.71 1.28 1.94
C LEU A 203 -11.39 2.67 2.53
N GLY A 204 -12.22 3.14 3.45
CA GLY A 204 -12.06 4.44 4.11
C GLY A 204 -12.49 5.66 3.27
N PHE A 205 -13.02 5.45 2.08
CA PHE A 205 -13.60 6.51 1.26
C PHE A 205 -15.13 6.44 1.30
N ASN A 206 -15.78 7.59 1.39
CA ASN A 206 -17.20 7.75 1.13
C ASN A 206 -17.42 8.06 -0.34
N ILE A 207 -18.21 7.26 -1.02
CA ILE A 207 -18.57 7.38 -2.44
C ILE A 207 -20.06 7.70 -2.50
N ARG A 208 -20.40 8.92 -2.97
CA ARG A 208 -21.78 9.39 -2.98
C ARG A 208 -22.13 10.14 -4.23
N ARG A 209 -23.35 9.89 -4.76
CA ARG A 209 -23.94 10.66 -5.85
C ARG A 209 -24.82 11.76 -5.27
N TYR A 210 -24.52 12.99 -5.66
CA TYR A 210 -25.24 14.18 -5.20
C TYR A 210 -26.37 14.59 -6.15
N PRO A 211 -27.36 15.41 -5.72
CA PRO A 211 -28.48 15.83 -6.54
C PRO A 211 -28.08 16.53 -7.86
N ASN A 212 -26.92 17.18 -7.90
CA ASN A 212 -26.36 17.78 -9.12
C ASN A 212 -25.79 16.75 -10.13
N GLY A 213 -26.02 15.47 -9.91
CA GLY A 213 -25.55 14.38 -10.77
C GLY A 213 -24.08 14.02 -10.63
N LYS A 214 -23.29 14.71 -9.78
CA LYS A 214 -21.87 14.43 -9.58
C LYS A 214 -21.68 13.30 -8.57
N LEU A 215 -20.84 12.33 -8.92
CA LEU A 215 -20.31 11.35 -7.99
C LEU A 215 -19.04 11.91 -7.34
N LEU A 216 -19.02 11.99 -6.02
CA LEU A 216 -17.84 12.43 -5.29
C LEU A 216 -17.30 11.28 -4.45
N THR A 217 -15.98 11.16 -4.46
CA THR A 217 -15.21 10.27 -3.59
C THR A 217 -14.39 11.13 -2.65
N LYS A 218 -14.59 10.96 -1.34
CA LYS A 218 -13.93 11.74 -0.28
C LYS A 218 -13.57 10.83 0.90
N PRO A 219 -12.68 11.22 1.82
CA PRO A 219 -12.47 10.47 3.06
C PRO A 219 -13.80 10.23 3.79
N SER A 220 -14.01 9.01 4.30
CA SER A 220 -15.21 8.71 5.11
C SER A 220 -15.18 9.45 6.45
N ASP A 221 -16.35 9.67 7.04
CA ASP A 221 -16.44 10.36 8.32
C ASP A 221 -15.75 9.57 9.44
N GLU A 222 -15.80 8.25 9.36
CA GLU A 222 -15.07 7.38 10.28
C GLU A 222 -13.54 7.55 10.15
N ALA A 223 -13.02 7.57 8.92
CA ALA A 223 -11.60 7.79 8.67
C ALA A 223 -11.13 9.15 9.21
N VAL A 224 -11.97 10.19 9.08
CA VAL A 224 -11.70 11.52 9.63
C VAL A 224 -11.74 11.52 11.17
N ARG A 225 -12.71 10.82 11.79
CA ARG A 225 -12.74 10.66 13.24
C ARG A 225 -11.52 9.91 13.77
N ARG A 226 -11.12 8.82 13.10
CA ARG A 226 -9.96 8.00 13.47
C ARG A 226 -8.65 8.79 13.40
N ILE A 227 -8.41 9.57 12.34
CA ILE A 227 -7.19 10.38 12.25
C ILE A 227 -7.16 11.51 13.29
N ARG A 228 -8.29 12.18 13.55
CA ARG A 228 -8.38 13.19 14.61
C ARG A 228 -8.06 12.61 15.98
N ARG A 229 -8.60 11.44 16.31
CA ARG A 229 -8.32 10.74 17.58
C ARG A 229 -6.83 10.40 17.67
N ARG A 230 -6.25 9.82 16.61
CA ARG A 230 -4.83 9.47 16.57
C ARG A 230 -3.94 10.69 16.79
N LEU A 231 -4.16 11.78 16.07
CA LEU A 231 -3.38 13.02 16.22
C LEU A 231 -3.47 13.57 17.64
N SER A 232 -4.67 13.52 18.25
CA SER A 232 -4.88 13.97 19.63
C SER A 232 -4.14 13.11 20.65
N VAL A 233 -4.12 11.79 20.47
CA VAL A 233 -3.39 10.85 21.34
C VAL A 233 -1.88 11.10 21.23
N GLU A 234 -1.35 11.19 20.00
CA GLU A 234 0.08 11.40 19.77
C GLU A 234 0.58 12.74 20.36
N VAL A 235 -0.18 13.84 20.18
CA VAL A 235 0.19 15.13 20.77
C VAL A 235 0.13 15.12 22.30
N ARG A 236 -0.81 14.39 22.90
CA ARG A 236 -0.86 14.22 24.35
C ARG A 236 0.34 13.43 24.89
N ALA A 237 0.72 12.36 24.20
CA ALA A 237 1.86 11.53 24.59
C ALA A 237 3.20 12.29 24.51
N LEU A 238 3.26 13.36 23.70
CA LEU A 238 4.45 14.20 23.53
C LEU A 238 4.49 15.41 24.49
N ARG A 239 3.69 15.43 25.54
CA ARG A 239 3.82 16.42 26.62
C ARG A 239 5.18 16.27 27.31
N GLY A 240 5.87 17.38 27.52
CA GLY A 240 7.24 17.37 28.04
C GLY A 240 8.34 17.15 27.00
N SER A 241 7.99 16.76 25.77
CA SER A 241 8.96 16.67 24.67
C SER A 241 9.23 18.04 24.05
N ASN A 242 10.31 18.13 23.24
CA ASN A 242 10.62 19.33 22.46
C ASN A 242 9.79 19.39 21.15
N ALA A 243 9.83 20.56 20.48
CA ALA A 243 9.08 20.76 19.22
C ALA A 243 9.55 19.83 18.09
N ASP A 244 10.83 19.50 18.05
CA ASP A 244 11.39 18.61 17.02
C ASP A 244 10.82 17.18 17.12
N ALA A 245 10.64 16.67 18.32
CA ALA A 245 9.98 15.37 18.55
C ALA A 245 8.52 15.39 18.09
N VAL A 246 7.78 16.47 18.36
CA VAL A 246 6.40 16.64 17.88
C VAL A 246 6.35 16.66 16.37
N ILE A 247 7.23 17.39 15.70
CA ILE A 247 7.31 17.50 14.24
C ILE A 247 7.69 16.14 13.62
N ALA A 248 8.71 15.49 14.17
CA ALA A 248 9.18 14.18 13.69
C ALA A 248 8.10 13.10 13.78
N LYS A 249 7.30 13.11 14.84
CA LYS A 249 6.20 12.16 15.05
C LYS A 249 5.00 12.43 14.16
N LEU A 250 4.57 13.68 14.02
CA LEU A 250 3.33 14.01 13.32
C LEU A 250 3.50 14.07 11.79
N ASN A 251 4.64 14.51 11.27
CA ASN A 251 4.86 14.66 9.83
C ASN A 251 4.64 13.35 9.04
N PRO A 252 5.11 12.17 9.45
CA PRO A 252 4.81 10.91 8.77
C PRO A 252 3.31 10.61 8.74
N ILE A 253 2.60 10.87 9.85
CA ILE A 253 1.15 10.63 9.95
C ILE A 253 0.39 11.54 8.99
N ILE A 254 0.68 12.85 9.02
CA ILE A 254 0.06 13.86 8.14
C ILE A 254 0.32 13.52 6.67
N THR A 255 1.57 13.25 6.33
CA THR A 255 1.99 12.96 4.95
C THR A 255 1.38 11.67 4.44
N GLY A 256 1.41 10.60 5.24
CA GLY A 256 0.87 9.30 4.86
C GLY A 256 -0.65 9.34 4.64
N TRP A 257 -1.39 9.96 5.58
CA TRP A 257 -2.83 10.10 5.46
C TRP A 257 -3.24 10.99 4.28
N ALA A 258 -2.57 12.13 4.10
CA ALA A 258 -2.83 13.01 2.97
C ALA A 258 -2.50 12.35 1.62
N ALA A 259 -1.44 11.55 1.54
CA ALA A 259 -1.06 10.80 0.34
C ALA A 259 -2.11 9.75 -0.03
N TYR A 260 -2.70 9.08 0.96
CA TYR A 260 -3.78 8.10 0.74
C TYR A 260 -5.03 8.75 0.16
N TYR A 261 -5.49 9.86 0.73
CA TYR A 261 -6.74 10.50 0.36
C TYR A 261 -6.63 11.55 -0.75
N ARG A 262 -5.43 11.82 -1.27
CA ARG A 262 -5.19 12.83 -2.32
C ARG A 262 -5.86 12.53 -3.66
N ILE A 263 -6.32 11.30 -3.89
CA ILE A 263 -7.00 10.90 -5.13
C ILE A 263 -8.45 11.40 -5.19
N GLY A 264 -9.05 11.69 -4.03
CA GLY A 264 -10.44 12.11 -3.88
C GLY A 264 -10.62 13.61 -3.66
N VAL A 265 -11.87 14.02 -3.44
CA VAL A 265 -12.25 15.42 -3.15
C VAL A 265 -11.98 15.72 -1.68
N SER A 266 -10.73 15.93 -1.32
CA SER A 266 -10.27 15.95 0.08
C SER A 266 -9.87 17.33 0.61
N LYS A 267 -9.82 18.38 -0.24
CA LYS A 267 -9.28 19.71 0.16
C LYS A 267 -9.97 20.34 1.38
N ARG A 268 -11.31 20.29 1.43
CA ARG A 268 -12.05 20.83 2.58
C ARG A 268 -11.74 20.06 3.88
N ILE A 269 -11.63 18.75 3.77
CA ILE A 269 -11.28 17.88 4.92
C ILE A 269 -9.84 18.14 5.35
N PHE A 270 -8.90 18.29 4.41
CA PHE A 270 -7.52 18.66 4.70
C PHE A 270 -7.42 19.98 5.47
N ALA A 271 -8.14 21.02 5.03
CA ALA A 271 -8.18 22.30 5.74
C ALA A 271 -8.76 22.17 7.16
N ALA A 272 -9.82 21.38 7.34
CA ALA A 272 -10.41 21.13 8.66
C ALA A 272 -9.47 20.33 9.58
N LEU A 273 -8.69 19.42 9.04
CA LEU A 273 -7.65 18.68 9.77
C LEU A 273 -6.46 19.58 10.15
N ASP A 274 -6.05 20.48 9.25
CA ASP A 274 -5.01 21.47 9.57
C ASP A 274 -5.43 22.38 10.73
N THR A 275 -6.70 22.83 10.75
CA THR A 275 -7.26 23.59 11.89
C THR A 275 -7.25 22.75 13.17
N HIS A 276 -7.60 21.47 13.09
CA HIS A 276 -7.56 20.57 14.24
C HIS A 276 -6.14 20.40 14.79
N VAL A 277 -5.17 20.14 13.91
CA VAL A 277 -3.75 20.00 14.28
C VAL A 277 -3.23 21.29 14.88
N TRP A 278 -3.55 22.44 14.28
CA TRP A 278 -3.16 23.74 14.83
C TRP A 278 -3.64 23.93 16.27
N LYS A 279 -4.90 23.62 16.55
CA LYS A 279 -5.46 23.68 17.93
C LYS A 279 -4.71 22.76 18.89
N LEU A 280 -4.35 21.55 18.44
CA LEU A 280 -3.62 20.59 19.27
C LEU A 280 -2.20 21.07 19.60
N VAL A 281 -1.44 21.52 18.62
CA VAL A 281 -0.04 21.96 18.82
C VAL A 281 0.01 23.31 19.53
N TYR A 282 -0.99 24.18 19.34
CA TYR A 282 -1.11 25.41 20.11
C TYR A 282 -1.37 25.11 21.59
N LYS A 283 -2.30 24.20 21.91
CA LYS A 283 -2.55 23.76 23.28
C LYS A 283 -1.31 23.11 23.91
N TRP A 284 -0.60 22.28 23.14
CA TRP A 284 0.67 21.69 23.56
C TRP A 284 1.70 22.77 23.89
N ALA A 285 1.89 23.77 23.05
CA ALA A 285 2.84 24.86 23.25
C ALA A 285 2.49 25.72 24.49
N ARG A 286 1.19 25.97 24.70
CA ARG A 286 0.70 26.68 25.89
C ARG A 286 0.95 25.90 27.18
N LEU A 287 0.74 24.59 27.19
CA LEU A 287 1.00 23.73 28.34
C LEU A 287 2.50 23.57 28.62
N THR A 288 3.34 23.56 27.59
CA THR A 288 4.81 23.49 27.73
C THR A 288 5.37 24.77 28.39
N HIS A 289 4.73 25.92 28.18
CA HIS A 289 5.15 27.22 28.70
C HIS A 289 3.96 27.95 29.38
N SER A 290 3.43 27.36 30.44
CA SER A 290 2.25 27.89 31.16
C SER A 290 2.41 29.33 31.67
N ASN A 291 3.63 29.70 32.10
CA ASN A 291 3.98 31.00 32.67
C ASN A 291 4.37 32.06 31.63
N LYS A 292 4.33 31.72 30.31
CA LYS A 292 4.68 32.66 29.24
C LYS A 292 3.44 33.26 28.58
N PRO A 293 3.46 34.54 28.21
CA PRO A 293 2.30 35.15 27.53
C PRO A 293 2.09 34.53 26.13
N THR A 294 0.85 34.58 25.67
CA THR A 294 0.44 34.03 24.37
C THR A 294 1.32 34.52 23.19
N ARG A 295 1.68 35.82 23.20
CA ARG A 295 2.54 36.42 22.17
C ARG A 295 3.93 35.77 22.13
N TRP A 296 4.51 35.45 23.27
CA TRP A 296 5.80 34.76 23.36
C TRP A 296 5.68 33.35 22.83
N VAL A 297 4.66 32.58 23.20
CA VAL A 297 4.43 31.20 22.76
C VAL A 297 4.23 31.16 21.25
N THR A 298 3.44 32.06 20.69
CA THR A 298 3.21 32.12 19.23
C THR A 298 4.50 32.50 18.49
N ALA A 299 5.23 33.51 18.96
CA ALA A 299 6.51 33.89 18.35
C ALA A 299 7.57 32.76 18.40
N ARG A 300 7.56 31.94 19.48
CA ARG A 300 8.48 30.81 19.65
C ARG A 300 8.23 29.67 18.68
N TYR A 301 6.96 29.29 18.49
CA TYR A 301 6.58 28.04 17.81
C TYR A 301 5.89 28.23 16.46
N PHE A 302 5.43 29.43 16.13
CA PHE A 302 4.73 29.69 14.87
C PHE A 302 5.47 30.74 14.04
N GLY A 303 5.44 30.56 12.71
CA GLY A 303 6.11 31.47 11.78
C GLY A 303 6.09 30.98 10.34
N ALA A 304 6.82 31.72 9.47
CA ALA A 304 7.00 31.38 8.07
C ALA A 304 8.19 30.43 7.89
N PHE A 305 8.07 29.20 8.37
CA PHE A 305 9.14 28.18 8.27
C PHE A 305 9.32 27.59 6.88
N ASN A 306 8.30 27.63 6.03
CA ASN A 306 8.40 27.11 4.66
C ASN A 306 8.60 28.26 3.68
N ALA A 307 9.82 28.43 3.19
CA ALA A 307 10.18 29.50 2.27
C ALA A 307 9.41 29.49 0.93
N SER A 308 8.95 28.31 0.48
CA SER A 308 8.18 28.19 -0.76
C SER A 308 6.69 28.56 -0.61
N ARG A 309 6.24 28.97 0.59
CA ARG A 309 4.81 29.26 0.86
C ARG A 309 4.65 30.49 1.74
N ARG A 310 3.74 31.36 1.37
CA ARG A 310 3.37 32.54 2.16
C ARG A 310 2.46 32.20 3.34
N ASP A 311 2.87 31.24 4.18
CA ASP A 311 2.09 30.76 5.33
C ASP A 311 2.83 31.12 6.62
N ARG A 312 2.30 32.04 7.40
CA ARG A 312 2.90 32.56 8.65
C ARG A 312 2.48 31.78 9.89
N TRP A 313 1.52 30.84 9.77
CA TRP A 313 0.99 30.04 10.86
C TRP A 313 1.39 28.58 10.76
N VAL A 314 2.69 28.37 10.57
CA VAL A 314 3.29 27.04 10.54
C VAL A 314 3.95 26.78 11.88
N PHE A 315 3.61 25.66 12.53
CA PHE A 315 4.30 25.21 13.73
C PHE A 315 5.69 24.70 13.37
N GLY A 316 6.73 25.19 14.08
CA GLY A 316 8.10 24.83 13.79
C GLY A 316 9.04 25.06 14.96
N SER A 317 10.24 24.56 14.84
CA SER A 317 11.35 24.72 15.78
C SER A 317 12.31 25.77 15.25
N ARG A 318 12.51 26.84 16.03
CA ARG A 318 13.47 27.91 15.68
C ARG A 318 14.92 27.43 15.71
N ASN A 319 15.21 26.39 16.50
CA ASN A 319 16.55 25.88 16.68
C ASN A 319 17.01 25.02 15.50
N SER A 320 16.11 24.16 14.98
CA SER A 320 16.43 23.21 13.89
C SER A 320 15.93 23.64 12.51
N GLY A 321 15.02 24.63 12.45
CA GLY A 321 14.33 24.99 11.23
C GLY A 321 13.28 23.97 10.77
N PHE A 322 13.12 22.86 11.48
CA PHE A 322 12.08 21.86 11.15
C PHE A 322 10.69 22.42 11.40
N TYR A 323 9.72 21.98 10.59
CA TYR A 323 8.35 22.45 10.70
C TYR A 323 7.33 21.36 10.40
N LEU A 324 6.13 21.57 10.94
CA LEU A 324 5.00 20.67 10.74
C LEU A 324 4.36 20.92 9.39
N ARG A 325 4.20 19.84 8.61
CA ARG A 325 3.53 19.89 7.31
C ARG A 325 2.02 20.07 7.48
N LYS A 326 1.38 20.74 6.54
CA LYS A 326 -0.07 20.85 6.48
C LYS A 326 -0.66 19.84 5.47
N PHE A 327 -1.81 19.26 5.79
CA PHE A 327 -2.55 18.36 4.89
C PHE A 327 -2.88 19.06 3.58
N VAL A 328 -3.34 20.32 3.66
CA VAL A 328 -3.74 21.12 2.50
C VAL A 328 -2.60 21.38 1.50
N TRP A 329 -1.35 21.24 1.91
CA TRP A 329 -0.20 21.35 1.00
C TRP A 329 -0.06 20.16 0.06
N THR A 330 -0.73 19.03 0.35
CA THR A 330 -0.74 17.87 -0.53
C THR A 330 -1.62 18.17 -1.74
N PRO A 331 -1.09 18.15 -2.98
CA PRO A 331 -1.90 18.34 -4.18
C PRO A 331 -2.85 17.16 -4.38
N ILE A 332 -4.05 17.44 -4.89
CA ILE A 332 -4.96 16.40 -5.36
C ILE A 332 -4.42 15.86 -6.69
N VAL A 333 -4.31 14.56 -6.79
CA VAL A 333 -3.79 13.88 -7.98
C VAL A 333 -4.68 12.68 -8.29
N ARG A 334 -5.25 12.65 -9.49
CA ARG A 334 -6.06 11.51 -9.94
C ARG A 334 -5.20 10.25 -10.06
N HIS A 335 -5.69 9.16 -9.52
CA HIS A 335 -5.03 7.87 -9.67
C HIS A 335 -5.30 7.28 -11.06
N ARG A 336 -4.26 6.74 -11.71
CA ARG A 336 -4.39 5.96 -12.94
C ARG A 336 -4.53 4.49 -12.54
N MET A 337 -5.70 3.93 -12.78
CA MET A 337 -5.99 2.52 -12.50
C MET A 337 -5.13 1.59 -13.37
N VAL A 338 -4.81 0.41 -12.85
CA VAL A 338 -4.20 -0.67 -13.66
C VAL A 338 -5.20 -1.16 -14.68
N GLU A 339 -4.74 -1.38 -15.90
CA GLU A 339 -5.60 -1.80 -17.02
C GLU A 339 -5.92 -3.29 -16.94
N GLY A 340 -7.21 -3.62 -16.97
CA GLY A 340 -7.71 -4.99 -17.13
C GLY A 340 -6.97 -6.06 -16.34
N GLY A 341 -6.58 -7.12 -17.03
CA GLY A 341 -5.78 -8.22 -16.49
C GLY A 341 -4.26 -8.00 -16.51
N ALA A 342 -3.76 -6.73 -16.67
CA ALA A 342 -2.33 -6.47 -16.76
C ALA A 342 -1.57 -7.02 -15.55
N SER A 343 -0.68 -7.99 -15.79
CA SER A 343 0.22 -8.56 -14.79
C SER A 343 1.61 -7.90 -14.87
N PRO A 344 2.27 -7.61 -13.73
CA PRO A 344 3.67 -7.18 -13.73
C PRO A 344 4.64 -8.28 -14.17
N ASP A 345 4.19 -9.53 -14.17
CA ASP A 345 5.00 -10.69 -14.56
C ASP A 345 4.89 -10.99 -16.06
N ASP A 346 4.00 -10.29 -16.80
CA ASP A 346 3.89 -10.41 -18.25
C ASP A 346 4.99 -9.60 -18.97
N PRO A 347 5.94 -10.27 -19.66
CA PRO A 347 7.02 -9.60 -20.39
C PRO A 347 6.51 -8.66 -21.48
N ALA A 348 5.37 -8.97 -22.12
CA ALA A 348 4.77 -8.12 -23.15
C ALA A 348 4.34 -6.75 -22.62
N LEU A 349 4.09 -6.65 -21.32
CA LEU A 349 3.67 -5.43 -20.65
C LEU A 349 4.82 -4.65 -19.99
N ALA A 350 6.07 -5.01 -20.26
CA ALA A 350 7.24 -4.35 -19.66
C ALA A 350 7.24 -2.82 -19.90
N THR A 351 6.92 -2.38 -21.11
CA THR A 351 6.81 -0.94 -21.47
C THR A 351 5.66 -0.26 -20.76
N TYR A 352 4.52 -0.92 -20.62
CA TYR A 352 3.36 -0.41 -19.87
C TYR A 352 3.74 -0.15 -18.41
N TRP A 353 4.35 -1.12 -17.74
CA TRP A 353 4.76 -1.00 -16.35
C TRP A 353 5.90 0.01 -16.15
N ALA A 354 6.86 0.08 -17.07
CA ALA A 354 7.90 1.10 -17.04
C ALA A 354 7.32 2.52 -17.16
N THR A 355 6.35 2.73 -18.08
CA THR A 355 5.66 4.02 -18.25
C THR A 355 4.82 4.37 -17.02
N ARG A 356 4.13 3.39 -16.44
CA ARG A 356 3.35 3.57 -15.22
C ARG A 356 4.24 4.01 -14.04
N ARG A 357 5.42 3.42 -13.90
CA ARG A 357 6.40 3.77 -12.86
C ARG A 357 6.97 5.18 -13.00
N ARG A 358 7.11 5.71 -14.22
CA ARG A 358 7.56 7.09 -14.42
C ARG A 358 6.66 8.13 -13.77
N GLY A 359 5.37 7.83 -13.61
CA GLY A 359 4.38 8.68 -12.94
C GLY A 359 4.44 8.64 -11.40
N TYR A 360 5.14 7.68 -10.82
CA TYR A 360 5.32 7.56 -9.37
C TYR A 360 6.71 8.04 -8.96
N LYS A 361 6.81 8.75 -7.83
CA LYS A 361 8.13 8.99 -7.24
C LYS A 361 8.77 7.63 -6.93
N PRO A 362 9.98 7.38 -7.43
CA PRO A 362 10.68 6.15 -7.08
C PRO A 362 10.80 6.04 -5.56
N PRO A 363 10.83 4.81 -5.01
CA PRO A 363 10.95 4.57 -3.56
C PRO A 363 12.20 5.21 -2.95
N VAL A 364 13.23 5.46 -3.74
CA VAL A 364 14.49 6.14 -3.38
C VAL A 364 14.57 7.52 -4.02
N GLY A 365 15.31 8.43 -3.39
CA GLY A 365 15.51 9.79 -3.92
C GLY A 365 16.24 9.78 -5.28
N ALA A 366 16.05 10.83 -6.08
CA ALA A 366 16.65 10.93 -7.42
C ALA A 366 18.19 10.80 -7.41
N THR A 367 18.85 11.30 -6.39
CA THR A 367 20.30 11.16 -6.21
C THR A 367 20.69 9.70 -5.98
N THR A 368 20.01 9.00 -5.05
CA THR A 368 20.24 7.58 -4.79
C THR A 368 19.98 6.74 -6.05
N LEU A 369 18.92 7.04 -6.80
CA LEU A 369 18.61 6.33 -8.05
C LEU A 369 19.71 6.52 -9.09
N ARG A 370 20.20 7.76 -9.30
CA ARG A 370 21.31 8.04 -10.21
C ARG A 370 22.59 7.31 -9.81
N LEU A 371 22.92 7.29 -8.51
CA LEU A 371 24.09 6.58 -8.00
C LEU A 371 23.96 5.07 -8.23
N LEU A 372 22.79 4.48 -7.96
CA LEU A 372 22.52 3.07 -8.23
C LEU A 372 22.69 2.70 -9.70
N GLN A 373 22.17 3.52 -10.60
CA GLN A 373 22.32 3.32 -12.04
C GLN A 373 23.78 3.43 -12.49
N ALA A 374 24.49 4.49 -12.04
CA ALA A 374 25.90 4.71 -12.38
C ALA A 374 26.83 3.61 -11.82
N GLN A 375 26.43 2.98 -10.70
CA GLN A 375 27.21 1.94 -10.03
C GLN A 375 26.75 0.52 -10.41
N HIS A 376 25.76 0.36 -11.31
CA HIS A 376 25.13 -0.92 -11.65
C HIS A 376 24.71 -1.72 -10.39
N GLY A 377 24.22 -1.02 -9.35
CA GLY A 377 23.80 -1.63 -8.08
C GLY A 377 24.92 -2.22 -7.22
N ARG A 378 26.20 -1.97 -7.57
CA ARG A 378 27.36 -2.52 -6.86
C ARG A 378 28.04 -1.49 -5.98
N CYS A 379 28.65 -1.97 -4.90
CA CYS A 379 29.54 -1.16 -4.06
C CYS A 379 30.86 -0.94 -4.77
N PRO A 380 31.31 0.30 -5.00
CA PRO A 380 32.56 0.57 -5.71
C PRO A 380 33.82 0.12 -4.92
N LEU A 381 33.69 -0.08 -3.60
CA LEU A 381 34.82 -0.51 -2.76
C LEU A 381 35.04 -2.02 -2.80
N CYS A 382 34.00 -2.84 -2.65
CA CYS A 382 34.15 -4.29 -2.63
C CYS A 382 33.61 -4.98 -3.91
N ARG A 383 33.05 -4.21 -4.86
CA ARG A 383 32.42 -4.69 -6.09
C ARG A 383 31.23 -5.64 -5.90
N GLY A 384 30.90 -5.99 -4.65
CA GLY A 384 29.72 -6.76 -4.31
C GLY A 384 28.42 -5.98 -4.55
N LEU A 385 27.32 -6.70 -4.79
CA LEU A 385 26.02 -6.07 -4.88
C LEU A 385 25.67 -5.36 -3.55
N LEU A 386 25.13 -4.14 -3.64
CA LEU A 386 24.69 -3.35 -2.48
C LEU A 386 23.60 -4.05 -1.67
N LEU A 387 22.87 -4.96 -2.30
CA LEU A 387 21.96 -5.92 -1.71
C LEU A 387 22.29 -7.30 -2.26
N HIS A 388 22.14 -8.33 -1.43
CA HIS A 388 22.20 -9.70 -1.89
C HIS A 388 21.05 -9.94 -2.88
N ALA A 389 21.41 -10.12 -4.15
CA ALA A 389 20.55 -10.63 -5.20
C ALA A 389 21.42 -11.54 -6.06
N ASP A 390 20.92 -12.71 -6.41
CA ASP A 390 21.67 -13.68 -7.21
C ASP A 390 21.87 -13.18 -8.65
N ARG A 391 20.99 -12.30 -9.11
CA ARG A 391 21.05 -11.68 -10.45
C ARG A 391 20.46 -10.26 -10.42
N GLU A 392 20.72 -9.50 -11.46
CA GLU A 392 20.05 -8.19 -11.68
C GLU A 392 18.55 -8.39 -11.88
N PRO A 393 17.71 -7.45 -11.38
CA PRO A 393 16.27 -7.50 -11.58
C PRO A 393 15.92 -7.55 -13.07
N GLN A 394 15.21 -8.58 -13.50
CA GLN A 394 14.83 -8.80 -14.89
C GLN A 394 13.40 -8.34 -15.21
N SER A 395 12.53 -8.30 -14.19
CA SER A 395 11.14 -7.89 -14.37
C SER A 395 10.85 -6.55 -13.65
N PRO A 396 9.78 -5.84 -14.06
CA PRO A 396 9.29 -4.66 -13.37
C PRO A 396 9.05 -4.87 -11.88
N ARG A 397 8.58 -6.04 -11.50
CA ARG A 397 8.32 -6.43 -10.12
C ARG A 397 9.61 -6.60 -9.32
N GLU A 398 10.57 -7.31 -9.87
CA GLU A 398 11.89 -7.48 -9.23
C GLU A 398 12.56 -6.11 -9.00
N TRP A 399 12.44 -5.19 -9.96
CA TRP A 399 12.91 -3.82 -9.80
C TRP A 399 12.23 -3.07 -8.65
N GLU A 400 10.92 -3.18 -8.50
CA GLU A 400 10.19 -2.56 -7.37
C GLU A 400 10.60 -3.15 -6.03
N GLN A 401 10.73 -4.47 -5.96
CA GLN A 401 11.21 -5.17 -4.77
C GLN A 401 12.64 -4.74 -4.42
N TRP A 402 13.50 -4.67 -5.41
CA TRP A 402 14.89 -4.26 -5.23
C TRP A 402 15.02 -2.80 -4.77
N LEU A 403 14.28 -1.87 -5.35
CA LEU A 403 14.24 -0.47 -4.92
C LEU A 403 13.66 -0.33 -3.50
N ALA A 404 12.65 -1.13 -3.15
CA ALA A 404 12.11 -1.16 -1.79
C ALA A 404 13.14 -1.69 -0.79
N ALA A 405 13.88 -2.71 -1.14
CA ALA A 405 14.94 -3.28 -0.32
C ALA A 405 16.12 -2.30 -0.15
N ILE A 406 16.54 -1.58 -1.20
CA ILE A 406 17.53 -0.48 -1.09
C ILE A 406 17.05 0.60 -0.12
N ARG A 407 15.80 1.00 -0.21
CA ARG A 407 15.22 1.98 0.72
C ARG A 407 15.30 1.50 2.17
N MET A 408 15.02 0.22 2.41
CA MET A 408 15.13 -0.37 3.74
C MET A 408 16.58 -0.45 4.21
N ALA A 409 17.51 -0.86 3.36
CA ALA A 409 18.93 -0.91 3.66
C ALA A 409 19.50 0.49 4.00
N THR A 410 19.09 1.51 3.26
CA THR A 410 19.46 2.90 3.53
C THR A 410 18.89 3.40 4.87
N ARG A 411 17.62 3.06 5.18
CA ARG A 411 17.00 3.41 6.47
C ARG A 411 17.70 2.73 7.65
N LYS A 412 18.09 1.47 7.50
CA LYS A 412 18.83 0.70 8.51
C LYS A 412 20.33 1.03 8.55
N LYS A 413 20.77 2.01 7.76
CA LYS A 413 22.19 2.40 7.61
C LYS A 413 23.09 1.21 7.18
N ALA A 414 22.55 0.19 6.55
CA ALA A 414 23.33 -0.91 5.96
C ALA A 414 23.98 -0.48 4.63
N VAL A 415 23.35 0.44 3.92
CA VAL A 415 23.90 1.16 2.76
C VAL A 415 23.95 2.65 3.09
N VAL A 416 25.09 3.30 2.88
CA VAL A 416 25.31 4.71 3.18
C VAL A 416 25.79 5.45 1.94
N THR A 417 25.51 6.76 1.88
CA THR A 417 26.07 7.64 0.87
C THR A 417 27.41 8.15 1.39
N TRP A 418 28.45 7.95 0.60
CA TRP A 418 29.81 8.37 0.91
C TRP A 418 30.35 9.26 -0.20
N GLY A 419 31.04 10.33 0.18
CA GLY A 419 31.75 11.20 -0.73
C GLY A 419 33.27 11.00 -0.57
N ALA A 420 33.93 10.62 -1.65
CA ALA A 420 35.38 10.59 -1.71
C ALA A 420 35.85 11.77 -2.59
N GLY A 421 36.72 12.62 -2.06
CA GLY A 421 37.34 13.70 -2.80
C GLY A 421 38.35 14.42 -1.92
N THR A 422 39.42 14.91 -2.52
CA THR A 422 40.32 15.89 -1.92
C THR A 422 39.62 17.25 -1.86
N PRO A 423 40.10 18.21 -1.02
CA PRO A 423 39.43 19.50 -0.85
C PRO A 423 39.22 20.30 -2.15
N ASP A 424 39.98 20.01 -3.20
CA ASP A 424 39.91 20.69 -4.50
C ASP A 424 39.12 19.96 -5.60
N GLU A 425 38.67 18.72 -5.36
CA GLU A 425 37.86 17.96 -6.33
C GLU A 425 36.38 17.95 -5.93
N ARG A 426 35.49 18.09 -6.91
CA ARG A 426 34.05 17.90 -6.70
C ARG A 426 33.78 16.52 -6.08
N VAL A 427 33.33 16.52 -4.84
CA VAL A 427 33.00 15.29 -4.08
C VAL A 427 32.07 14.37 -4.88
N ALA A 428 32.60 13.27 -5.39
CA ALA A 428 31.82 12.27 -6.09
C ALA A 428 31.06 11.42 -5.06
N LEU A 429 29.74 11.65 -4.95
CA LEU A 429 28.88 10.84 -4.09
C LEU A 429 28.76 9.41 -4.63
N ARG A 430 28.85 8.42 -3.75
CA ARG A 430 28.71 6.98 -4.05
C ARG A 430 27.87 6.30 -2.99
N LEU A 431 27.20 5.19 -3.35
CA LEU A 431 26.53 4.31 -2.40
C LEU A 431 27.46 3.15 -2.07
N ILE A 432 27.69 2.91 -0.79
CA ILE A 432 28.59 1.86 -0.32
C ILE A 432 27.94 1.10 0.85
N HIS A 433 28.42 -0.12 1.12
CA HIS A 433 28.03 -0.84 2.31
C HIS A 433 28.56 -0.13 3.58
N ALA A 434 27.79 -0.17 4.66
CA ALA A 434 28.20 0.42 5.93
C ALA A 434 29.51 -0.18 6.48
N HIS A 435 29.71 -1.49 6.26
CA HIS A 435 30.97 -2.14 6.66
C HIS A 435 32.16 -1.68 5.81
N CYS A 436 31.96 -1.46 4.51
CA CYS A 436 32.99 -0.89 3.65
C CYS A 436 33.32 0.56 4.03
N HIS A 437 32.29 1.34 4.41
CA HIS A 437 32.48 2.70 4.91
C HIS A 437 33.33 2.72 6.20
N ARG A 438 33.02 1.87 7.18
CA ARG A 438 33.80 1.75 8.41
C ARG A 438 35.25 1.39 8.10
N ARG A 439 35.50 0.37 7.28
CA ARG A 439 36.87 -0.01 6.86
C ARG A 439 37.59 1.11 6.15
N ALA A 440 36.92 1.93 5.35
CA ALA A 440 37.53 3.08 4.69
C ALA A 440 37.85 4.21 5.66
N LEU A 441 37.13 4.37 6.75
CA LEU A 441 37.43 5.32 7.84
C LEU A 441 38.55 4.83 8.76
N ASP A 442 38.53 3.53 9.10
CA ASP A 442 39.54 2.92 9.98
C ASP A 442 40.89 2.74 9.27
N GLY A 443 40.92 2.72 7.93
CA GLY A 443 42.10 2.56 7.09
C GLY A 443 42.77 3.86 6.65
N GLY A 444 42.61 4.94 7.39
CA GLY A 444 43.29 6.22 7.13
C GLY A 444 44.81 6.14 7.28
N HIS A 445 45.47 5.46 6.38
CA HIS A 445 46.80 5.52 5.78
C HIS A 445 47.17 4.14 5.21
N GLY A 446 47.25 4.05 3.89
CA GLY A 446 47.88 2.89 3.23
C GLY A 446 46.95 2.09 2.32
N SER A 447 47.01 2.47 1.06
CA SER A 447 46.56 1.66 -0.08
C SER A 447 47.04 0.23 -0.01
N ARG A 448 46.11 -0.71 -0.04
CA ARG A 448 46.19 -1.96 -0.85
C ARG A 448 44.88 -2.71 -0.74
N PHE A 449 44.04 -2.60 -1.77
CA PHE A 449 42.93 -3.46 -2.01
C PHE A 449 43.45 -4.87 -2.35
N CYS A 450 43.10 -5.86 -1.54
CA CYS A 450 43.22 -7.26 -1.95
C CYS A 450 41.94 -7.71 -2.66
N PRO A 451 41.99 -8.02 -3.95
CA PRO A 451 40.84 -8.52 -4.70
C PRO A 451 40.82 -10.04 -4.68
N THR A 452 40.49 -10.66 -3.55
CA THR A 452 40.26 -12.12 -3.54
C THR A 452 39.22 -12.48 -2.50
N ALA A 453 37.99 -12.56 -2.92
CA ALA A 453 37.05 -13.59 -2.48
C ALA A 453 36.30 -14.03 -3.75
N ARG A 454 36.86 -15.00 -4.47
CA ARG A 454 36.08 -15.85 -5.36
C ARG A 454 35.04 -16.57 -4.50
N PRO A 455 33.79 -16.69 -4.91
CA PRO A 455 32.91 -17.68 -4.34
C PRO A 455 33.45 -19.04 -4.78
N GLU A 456 33.88 -19.83 -3.80
CA GLU A 456 34.14 -21.26 -4.02
C GLU A 456 32.86 -21.92 -4.49
N GLY A 457 33.03 -22.77 -5.47
CA GLY A 457 31.96 -23.39 -6.22
C GLY A 457 31.08 -24.28 -5.38
N LEU A 458 29.84 -24.33 -5.80
CA LEU A 458 28.97 -25.48 -5.61
C LEU A 458 29.11 -26.36 -6.86
N ALA A 459 29.73 -27.53 -6.65
CA ALA A 459 29.58 -28.69 -7.53
C ALA A 459 28.19 -29.29 -7.31
#